data_f5b9d1d7ac2a9e71737e5c6a4dc77c05
#
_entry.id   f5b9d1d7ac2a9e71737e5c6a4dc77c05
#
_cell.length_a   1.000
_cell.length_b   1.000
_cell.length_c   1.000
_cell.angle_alpha   90.00
_cell.angle_beta   90.00
_cell.angle_gamma   90.00
#
_symmetry.space_group_name_H-M   'P 1'
#
loop_
_entity.id
_entity.type
_entity.pdbx_description
1 polymer ?
#
loop_
_entity_poly.entity_id
_entity_poly.type
_entity_poly.pdbx_seq_one_letter_code
_entity_poly.pdbx_strand_id
1 'polypeptide(L)'
;GAAGGAGGIGGDGGTLTAGGIGGAGGAGGNAGLLFGSGGSGGAGGFGFADGGQGGPGGNAGTVFGSGGAGGNGGVGQGFAGGIGGAGGTPGLIGNGGNGGNGGASAVTGGNGGIGGTGVLIGNGGNGGSGGIGAGKAGVGGVSGLLLGLDGFNAPASTSPLHTLQQNVLNVVNEPFQTLTGRPLIGNGANGTPGTGADGGAGGWLFGNGGNGGSG
;
A
#
# COMPACT_ATOMS: atom_id res chain seq x y z
N GLY A 1 -11.14 14.12 15.22
CA GLY A 1 -10.54 12.80 15.39
C GLY A 1 -9.04 12.85 15.19
N ALA A 2 -8.30 12.12 16.01
CA ALA A 2 -6.86 12.01 15.84
C ALA A 2 -6.50 11.00 14.75
N ALA A 3 -5.38 11.21 14.06
CA ALA A 3 -4.81 10.20 13.18
C ALA A 3 -4.35 9.00 14.00
N GLY A 4 -4.38 7.81 13.40
CA GLY A 4 -3.84 6.61 13.99
C GLY A 4 -2.31 6.69 14.09
N GLY A 5 -1.75 6.16 15.17
CA GLY A 5 -0.29 6.08 15.32
C GLY A 5 0.33 5.06 14.39
N ALA A 6 1.60 5.28 13.99
CA ALA A 6 2.34 4.29 13.20
C ALA A 6 2.59 3.01 13.99
N GLY A 7 2.61 1.87 13.30
CA GLY A 7 2.98 0.58 13.89
C GLY A 7 4.47 0.51 14.22
N GLY A 8 4.82 -0.24 15.26
CA GLY A 8 6.22 -0.47 15.62
C GLY A 8 6.92 -1.38 14.61
N ILE A 9 8.22 -1.16 14.40
CA ILE A 9 9.06 -1.98 13.52
C ILE A 9 9.24 -3.37 14.13
N GLY A 10 9.19 -4.43 13.32
CA GLY A 10 9.47 -5.79 13.75
C GLY A 10 10.94 -5.99 14.16
N GLY A 11 11.15 -6.77 15.19
CA GLY A 11 12.52 -7.10 15.63
C GLY A 11 13.24 -8.03 14.66
N ASP A 12 14.56 -7.94 14.61
CA ASP A 12 15.39 -8.83 13.79
C ASP A 12 15.34 -10.27 14.28
N GLY A 13 15.34 -11.21 13.36
CA GLY A 13 15.48 -12.63 13.64
C GLY A 13 16.94 -12.99 13.93
N GLY A 14 17.20 -13.62 15.08
CA GLY A 14 18.52 -14.07 15.41
C GLY A 14 18.96 -15.34 14.67
N THR A 15 20.26 -15.54 14.51
CA THR A 15 20.84 -16.76 13.90
C THR A 15 20.56 -18.02 14.71
N LEU A 16 20.36 -17.88 16.02
CA LEU A 16 20.19 -18.96 16.98
C LEU A 16 18.73 -19.20 17.38
N THR A 17 17.79 -18.37 16.91
CA THR A 17 16.36 -18.54 17.18
C THR A 17 15.67 -19.18 15.98
N ALA A 18 14.76 -20.08 16.25
CA ALA A 18 13.83 -20.80 15.38
C ALA A 18 13.91 -20.45 13.87
N GLY A 19 14.98 -20.83 13.21
CA GLY A 19 15.13 -20.65 11.76
C GLY A 19 15.59 -19.25 11.32
N GLY A 20 15.87 -18.31 12.24
CA GLY A 20 16.31 -16.96 11.88
C GLY A 20 15.26 -16.14 11.15
N ILE A 21 13.98 -16.26 11.55
CA ILE A 21 12.87 -15.53 10.96
C ILE A 21 12.77 -14.12 11.58
N GLY A 22 12.67 -13.09 10.76
CA GLY A 22 12.49 -11.72 11.22
C GLY A 22 11.14 -11.51 11.91
N GLY A 23 11.10 -10.63 12.90
CA GLY A 23 9.85 -10.28 13.59
C GLY A 23 8.86 -9.56 12.68
N ALA A 24 7.58 -9.80 12.86
CA ALA A 24 6.55 -9.09 12.12
C ALA A 24 6.45 -7.61 12.58
N GLY A 25 6.20 -6.72 11.65
CA GLY A 25 5.92 -5.31 11.95
C GLY A 25 4.60 -5.15 12.69
N GLY A 26 4.53 -4.15 13.56
CA GLY A 26 3.30 -3.83 14.29
C GLY A 26 2.22 -3.24 13.36
N ALA A 27 0.95 -3.47 13.71
CA ALA A 27 -0.16 -2.86 13.00
C ALA A 27 -0.20 -1.34 13.22
N GLY A 28 -0.57 -0.59 12.20
CA GLY A 28 -0.86 0.83 12.31
C GLY A 28 -2.09 1.07 13.20
N GLY A 29 -2.08 2.16 13.95
CA GLY A 29 -3.21 2.54 14.80
C GLY A 29 -4.41 2.98 13.98
N ASN A 30 -5.61 2.62 14.44
CA ASN A 30 -6.84 3.12 13.83
C ASN A 30 -7.08 4.58 14.23
N ALA A 31 -7.69 5.34 13.32
CA ALA A 31 -8.06 6.71 13.59
C ALA A 31 -9.24 6.81 14.56
N GLY A 32 -9.55 8.06 14.95
CA GLY A 32 -10.72 8.36 15.76
C GLY A 32 -12.03 8.03 15.08
N LEU A 33 -13.13 8.13 15.83
CA LEU A 33 -14.42 7.58 15.43
C LEU A 33 -14.97 8.18 14.12
N LEU A 34 -14.89 9.49 13.91
CA LEU A 34 -15.50 10.16 12.74
C LEU A 34 -14.48 10.63 11.72
N PHE A 35 -13.38 11.21 12.16
CA PHE A 35 -12.36 11.83 11.33
C PHE A 35 -10.99 11.31 11.68
N GLY A 36 -10.11 11.35 10.72
CA GLY A 36 -8.70 11.02 10.89
C GLY A 36 -8.25 9.90 9.98
N SER A 37 -6.96 9.88 9.69
CA SER A 37 -6.34 8.85 8.84
C SER A 37 -5.80 7.70 9.68
N GLY A 38 -5.82 6.50 9.15
CA GLY A 38 -5.17 5.34 9.78
C GLY A 38 -3.65 5.53 9.82
N GLY A 39 -3.01 4.98 10.84
CA GLY A 39 -1.56 4.95 10.95
C GLY A 39 -0.93 3.91 10.02
N SER A 40 0.31 4.13 9.62
CA SER A 40 1.04 3.15 8.80
C SER A 40 1.42 1.91 9.60
N GLY A 41 1.43 0.75 8.96
CA GLY A 41 1.98 -0.48 9.52
C GLY A 41 3.50 -0.39 9.69
N GLY A 42 4.04 -1.09 10.67
CA GLY A 42 5.48 -1.18 10.89
C GLY A 42 6.16 -2.13 9.89
N ALA A 43 7.43 -1.88 9.60
CA ALA A 43 8.22 -2.77 8.75
C ALA A 43 8.48 -4.12 9.43
N GLY A 44 8.56 -5.19 8.64
CA GLY A 44 9.06 -6.48 9.12
C GLY A 44 10.57 -6.44 9.39
N GLY A 45 11.01 -7.23 10.36
CA GLY A 45 12.42 -7.32 10.73
C GLY A 45 13.25 -8.18 9.77
N PHE A 46 14.56 -7.96 9.78
CA PHE A 46 15.51 -8.78 9.05
C PHE A 46 15.51 -10.22 9.57
N GLY A 47 15.64 -11.19 8.67
CA GLY A 47 15.80 -12.61 9.02
C GLY A 47 16.98 -13.24 8.29
N PHE A 48 17.74 -14.07 8.98
CA PHE A 48 18.77 -14.87 8.34
C PHE A 48 18.20 -15.95 7.42
N ALA A 49 17.02 -16.43 7.69
CA ALA A 49 16.24 -17.28 6.79
C ALA A 49 15.18 -16.44 6.08
N ASP A 50 14.04 -16.21 6.71
CA ASP A 50 12.94 -15.44 6.13
C ASP A 50 12.86 -14.05 6.77
N GLY A 51 12.59 -13.04 5.97
CA GLY A 51 12.25 -11.71 6.46
C GLY A 51 10.88 -11.69 7.15
N GLY A 52 10.73 -10.82 8.15
CA GLY A 52 9.44 -10.63 8.84
C GLY A 52 8.41 -9.96 7.94
N GLN A 53 7.14 -10.23 8.17
CA GLN A 53 6.05 -9.58 7.45
C GLN A 53 5.90 -8.11 7.88
N GLY A 54 5.56 -7.24 6.94
CA GLY A 54 5.13 -5.90 7.26
C GLY A 54 3.77 -5.90 7.96
N GLY A 55 3.58 -4.98 8.89
CA GLY A 55 2.32 -4.84 9.60
C GLY A 55 1.24 -4.19 8.71
N PRO A 56 -0.05 -4.46 8.95
CA PRO A 56 -1.12 -3.82 8.22
C PRO A 56 -1.24 -2.33 8.56
N GLY A 57 -1.70 -1.53 7.62
CA GLY A 57 -2.10 -0.15 7.87
C GLY A 57 -3.36 -0.08 8.73
N GLY A 58 -3.47 0.98 9.54
CA GLY A 58 -4.65 1.23 10.36
C GLY A 58 -5.82 1.75 9.52
N ASN A 59 -7.03 1.59 10.04
CA ASN A 59 -8.25 2.08 9.40
C ASN A 59 -8.50 3.56 9.72
N ALA A 60 -9.10 4.27 8.80
CA ALA A 60 -9.52 5.65 9.00
C ALA A 60 -10.77 5.76 9.89
N GLY A 61 -11.13 7.00 10.22
CA GLY A 61 -12.43 7.31 10.83
C GLY A 61 -13.60 6.94 9.91
N THR A 62 -14.79 6.83 10.49
CA THR A 62 -15.96 6.31 9.76
C THR A 62 -16.40 7.21 8.60
N VAL A 63 -16.27 8.53 8.72
CA VAL A 63 -16.77 9.49 7.72
C VAL A 63 -15.66 9.97 6.80
N PHE A 64 -14.63 10.57 7.34
CA PHE A 64 -13.51 11.12 6.56
C PHE A 64 -12.19 10.52 6.99
N GLY A 65 -11.31 10.31 6.06
CA GLY A 65 -9.94 9.95 6.29
C GLY A 65 -9.47 8.85 5.36
N SER A 66 -8.17 8.80 5.14
CA SER A 66 -7.54 7.76 4.33
C SER A 66 -7.09 6.59 5.19
N GLY A 67 -7.14 5.39 4.65
CA GLY A 67 -6.52 4.22 5.27
C GLY A 67 -5.00 4.37 5.37
N GLY A 68 -4.41 3.82 6.41
CA GLY A 68 -2.96 3.82 6.57
C GLY A 68 -2.26 2.87 5.60
N ALA A 69 -1.03 3.17 5.20
CA ALA A 69 -0.25 2.29 4.37
C ALA A 69 0.18 1.03 5.13
N GLY A 70 0.26 -0.10 4.45
CA GLY A 70 0.89 -1.31 4.97
C GLY A 70 2.40 -1.14 5.12
N GLY A 71 2.98 -1.79 6.12
CA GLY A 71 4.43 -1.78 6.33
C GLY A 71 5.15 -2.68 5.32
N ASN A 72 6.40 -2.35 5.03
CA ASN A 72 7.22 -3.16 4.12
C ASN A 72 7.63 -4.49 4.78
N GLY A 73 7.75 -5.53 3.98
CA GLY A 73 8.34 -6.79 4.41
C GLY A 73 9.83 -6.64 4.71
N GLY A 74 10.33 -7.39 5.68
CA GLY A 74 11.74 -7.41 6.03
C GLY A 74 12.59 -8.21 5.04
N VAL A 75 13.90 -7.94 5.04
CA VAL A 75 14.86 -8.66 4.19
C VAL A 75 15.06 -10.07 4.74
N GLY A 76 14.99 -11.07 3.86
CA GLY A 76 15.36 -12.45 4.18
C GLY A 76 16.68 -12.82 3.48
N GLN A 77 17.67 -13.27 4.25
CA GLN A 77 18.98 -13.58 3.69
C GLN A 77 19.04 -14.96 3.04
N GLY A 78 18.47 -15.99 3.70
CA GLY A 78 18.61 -17.39 3.29
C GLY A 78 17.51 -17.92 2.41
N PHE A 79 16.29 -17.46 2.57
CA PHE A 79 15.09 -17.95 1.86
C PHE A 79 14.25 -16.81 1.28
N ALA A 80 13.13 -16.47 1.93
CA ALA A 80 12.20 -15.50 1.37
C ALA A 80 12.28 -14.14 2.05
N GLY A 81 12.09 -13.08 1.29
CA GLY A 81 11.76 -11.76 1.85
C GLY A 81 10.38 -11.78 2.49
N GLY A 82 10.17 -10.91 3.48
CA GLY A 82 8.87 -10.79 4.14
C GLY A 82 7.80 -10.23 3.21
N ILE A 83 6.56 -10.60 3.43
CA ILE A 83 5.42 -10.08 2.68
C ILE A 83 5.11 -8.65 3.16
N GLY A 84 4.79 -7.74 2.26
CA GLY A 84 4.31 -6.40 2.60
C GLY A 84 2.95 -6.45 3.29
N GLY A 85 2.73 -5.56 4.24
CA GLY A 85 1.45 -5.44 4.94
C GLY A 85 0.34 -4.91 4.06
N ALA A 86 -0.90 -5.25 4.37
CA ALA A 86 -2.07 -4.72 3.67
C ALA A 86 -2.30 -3.23 3.99
N GLY A 87 -2.80 -2.48 3.03
CA GLY A 87 -3.28 -1.12 3.25
C GLY A 87 -4.58 -1.11 4.05
N GLY A 88 -4.77 -0.09 4.88
CA GLY A 88 -5.97 0.08 5.69
C GLY A 88 -7.18 0.58 4.90
N THR A 89 -8.37 0.44 5.48
CA THR A 89 -9.61 0.92 4.87
C THR A 89 -9.83 2.40 5.17
N PRO A 90 -10.38 3.17 4.20
CA PRO A 90 -10.74 4.58 4.42
C PRO A 90 -12.10 4.71 5.11
N GLY A 91 -12.47 5.95 5.43
CA GLY A 91 -13.85 6.32 5.74
C GLY A 91 -14.74 6.34 4.50
N LEU A 92 -15.97 6.85 4.63
CA LEU A 92 -16.87 7.01 3.48
C LEU A 92 -16.26 7.87 2.39
N ILE A 93 -15.53 8.92 2.79
CA ILE A 93 -14.78 9.81 1.88
C ILE A 93 -13.31 9.71 2.25
N GLY A 94 -12.52 9.16 1.36
CA GLY A 94 -11.09 8.98 1.55
C GLY A 94 -10.53 7.84 0.71
N ASN A 95 -9.22 7.79 0.60
CA ASN A 95 -8.54 6.78 -0.21
C ASN A 95 -8.17 5.56 0.63
N GLY A 96 -8.24 4.38 0.02
CA GLY A 96 -7.67 3.18 0.60
C GLY A 96 -6.16 3.32 0.79
N GLY A 97 -5.61 2.75 1.85
CA GLY A 97 -4.16 2.76 2.08
C GLY A 97 -3.42 1.89 1.06
N ASN A 98 -2.20 2.27 0.70
CA ASN A 98 -1.37 1.43 -0.16
C ASN A 98 -0.90 0.17 0.58
N GLY A 99 -0.76 -0.93 -0.13
CA GLY A 99 -0.06 -2.11 0.38
C GLY A 99 1.44 -1.85 0.53
N GLY A 100 2.07 -2.43 1.53
CA GLY A 100 3.51 -2.33 1.72
C GLY A 100 4.30 -3.16 0.69
N ASN A 101 5.53 -2.78 0.42
CA ASN A 101 6.39 -3.53 -0.50
C ASN A 101 6.85 -4.85 0.12
N GLY A 102 7.08 -5.85 -0.71
CA GLY A 102 7.72 -7.09 -0.28
C GLY A 102 9.20 -6.87 0.05
N GLY A 103 9.71 -7.64 1.01
CA GLY A 103 11.13 -7.58 1.38
C GLY A 103 12.04 -8.25 0.35
N ALA A 104 13.27 -7.78 0.26
CA ALA A 104 14.27 -8.35 -0.65
C ALA A 104 14.78 -9.71 -0.15
N SER A 105 15.19 -10.56 -1.08
CA SER A 105 15.93 -11.80 -0.81
C SER A 105 16.76 -12.18 -2.02
N ALA A 106 17.89 -12.84 -1.78
CA ALA A 106 18.69 -13.42 -2.86
C ALA A 106 18.03 -14.66 -3.51
N VAL A 107 17.07 -15.28 -2.85
CA VAL A 107 16.39 -16.50 -3.31
C VAL A 107 14.98 -16.18 -3.81
N THR A 108 14.10 -15.71 -2.93
CA THR A 108 12.73 -15.36 -3.30
C THR A 108 12.31 -14.08 -2.60
N GLY A 109 12.12 -13.01 -3.38
CA GLY A 109 11.58 -11.75 -2.84
C GLY A 109 10.19 -11.94 -2.26
N GLY A 110 9.86 -11.19 -1.21
CA GLY A 110 8.53 -11.19 -0.61
C GLY A 110 7.49 -10.57 -1.55
N ASN A 111 6.25 -11.01 -1.44
CA ASN A 111 5.16 -10.40 -2.20
C ASN A 111 4.78 -9.05 -1.62
N GLY A 112 4.37 -8.14 -2.49
CA GLY A 112 3.76 -6.86 -2.07
C GLY A 112 2.43 -7.09 -1.37
N GLY A 113 2.12 -6.22 -0.42
CA GLY A 113 0.83 -6.23 0.28
C GLY A 113 -0.31 -5.72 -0.60
N ILE A 114 -1.53 -6.10 -0.27
CA ILE A 114 -2.72 -5.63 -0.98
C ILE A 114 -3.05 -4.18 -0.63
N GLY A 115 -3.59 -3.43 -1.58
CA GLY A 115 -4.11 -2.08 -1.34
C GLY A 115 -5.49 -2.12 -0.67
N GLY A 116 -5.78 -1.12 0.15
CA GLY A 116 -7.10 -0.97 0.78
C GLY A 116 -8.15 -0.54 -0.24
N THR A 117 -9.39 -1.01 -0.08
CA THR A 117 -10.51 -0.65 -0.97
C THR A 117 -11.16 0.66 -0.53
N GLY A 118 -11.58 1.48 -1.50
CA GLY A 118 -12.42 2.65 -1.23
C GLY A 118 -13.83 2.25 -0.81
N VAL A 119 -14.54 3.13 -0.08
CA VAL A 119 -15.91 2.83 0.38
C VAL A 119 -16.94 3.52 -0.50
N LEU A 120 -17.04 4.85 -0.47
CA LEU A 120 -18.01 5.61 -1.25
C LEU A 120 -17.34 6.56 -2.25
N ILE A 121 -16.56 7.49 -1.76
CA ILE A 121 -15.80 8.46 -2.58
C ILE A 121 -14.33 8.33 -2.21
N GLY A 122 -13.52 7.97 -3.17
CA GLY A 122 -12.08 7.86 -3.00
C GLY A 122 -11.48 6.74 -3.81
N ASN A 123 -10.18 6.79 -4.02
CA ASN A 123 -9.47 5.80 -4.80
C ASN A 123 -9.21 4.54 -3.98
N GLY A 124 -9.12 3.40 -4.65
CA GLY A 124 -8.52 2.21 -4.06
C GLY A 124 -7.02 2.43 -3.83
N GLY A 125 -6.46 1.83 -2.80
CA GLY A 125 -5.01 1.88 -2.55
C GLY A 125 -4.23 1.05 -3.58
N ASN A 126 -3.00 1.45 -3.88
CA ASN A 126 -2.14 0.65 -4.74
C ASN A 126 -1.74 -0.66 -4.05
N GLY A 127 -1.58 -1.73 -4.82
CA GLY A 127 -0.85 -2.89 -4.34
C GLY A 127 0.63 -2.55 -4.13
N GLY A 128 1.26 -3.13 -3.14
CA GLY A 128 2.70 -2.96 -2.92
C GLY A 128 3.52 -3.65 -4.01
N SER A 129 4.71 -3.15 -4.26
CA SER A 129 5.64 -3.81 -5.19
C SER A 129 6.18 -5.10 -4.60
N GLY A 130 6.46 -6.08 -5.45
CA GLY A 130 7.19 -7.27 -5.02
C GLY A 130 8.62 -6.94 -4.64
N GLY A 131 9.17 -7.69 -3.69
CA GLY A 131 10.59 -7.53 -3.29
C GLY A 131 11.55 -8.04 -4.37
N ILE A 132 12.78 -7.55 -4.32
CA ILE A 132 13.87 -8.01 -5.19
C ILE A 132 14.07 -9.52 -4.99
N GLY A 133 14.27 -10.27 -6.05
CA GLY A 133 14.37 -11.73 -6.02
C GLY A 133 13.05 -12.43 -6.40
N ALA A 134 12.37 -11.94 -7.43
CA ALA A 134 11.13 -12.49 -7.99
C ALA A 134 9.89 -12.40 -7.07
N GLY A 135 9.81 -11.40 -6.21
CA GLY A 135 8.59 -11.08 -5.48
C GLY A 135 7.47 -10.61 -6.41
N LYS A 136 6.23 -11.00 -6.12
CA LYS A 136 5.04 -10.56 -6.89
C LYS A 136 4.49 -9.26 -6.32
N ALA A 137 4.00 -8.39 -7.20
CA ALA A 137 3.26 -7.21 -6.76
C ALA A 137 1.95 -7.61 -6.07
N GLY A 138 1.57 -6.84 -5.08
CA GLY A 138 0.28 -6.99 -4.41
C GLY A 138 -0.85 -6.48 -5.29
N VAL A 139 -2.06 -6.95 -5.01
CA VAL A 139 -3.27 -6.52 -5.70
C VAL A 139 -3.68 -5.13 -5.19
N GLY A 140 -4.02 -4.23 -6.09
CA GLY A 140 -4.58 -2.92 -5.74
C GLY A 140 -6.02 -3.03 -5.26
N GLY A 141 -6.43 -2.09 -4.43
CA GLY A 141 -7.81 -1.98 -3.96
C GLY A 141 -8.72 -1.38 -5.02
N VAL A 142 -10.00 -1.72 -4.94
CA VAL A 142 -11.05 -1.14 -5.79
C VAL A 142 -11.44 0.24 -5.26
N SER A 143 -11.85 1.15 -6.15
CA SER A 143 -12.32 2.48 -5.77
C SER A 143 -13.65 2.43 -5.01
N GLY A 144 -14.03 3.59 -4.45
CA GLY A 144 -15.36 3.78 -3.86
C GLY A 144 -16.48 3.66 -4.90
N LEU A 145 -17.68 3.33 -4.42
CA LEU A 145 -18.84 3.05 -5.29
C LEU A 145 -19.28 4.24 -6.12
N LEU A 146 -19.13 5.46 -5.62
CA LEU A 146 -19.63 6.67 -6.28
C LEU A 146 -18.57 7.36 -7.14
N LEU A 147 -17.36 7.53 -6.63
CA LEU A 147 -16.30 8.24 -7.33
C LEU A 147 -14.93 7.78 -6.85
N GLY A 148 -14.04 7.54 -7.80
CA GLY A 148 -12.65 7.20 -7.53
C GLY A 148 -12.05 6.29 -8.60
N LEU A 149 -10.73 6.19 -8.64
CA LEU A 149 -10.00 5.23 -9.46
C LEU A 149 -9.57 4.02 -8.65
N ASP A 150 -9.50 2.89 -9.29
CA ASP A 150 -8.89 1.70 -8.71
C ASP A 150 -7.40 1.92 -8.45
N GLY A 151 -6.86 1.29 -7.43
CA GLY A 151 -5.43 1.32 -7.17
C GLY A 151 -4.65 0.55 -8.25
N PHE A 152 -3.36 0.86 -8.40
CA PHE A 152 -2.50 0.11 -9.31
C PHE A 152 -2.49 -1.38 -8.96
N ASN A 153 -2.52 -2.22 -9.96
CA ASN A 153 -2.65 -3.68 -9.87
C ASN A 153 -4.00 -4.18 -9.35
N ALA A 154 -5.04 -3.34 -9.33
CA ALA A 154 -6.39 -3.82 -9.00
C ALA A 154 -6.91 -4.80 -10.06
N PRO A 155 -7.74 -5.78 -9.65
CA PRO A 155 -8.36 -6.68 -10.61
C PRO A 155 -9.29 -5.92 -11.57
N ALA A 156 -9.34 -6.36 -12.82
CA ALA A 156 -10.30 -5.81 -13.77
C ALA A 156 -11.73 -6.05 -13.29
N SER A 157 -12.56 -5.00 -13.32
CA SER A 157 -13.96 -5.12 -12.93
C SER A 157 -14.79 -5.73 -14.06
N THR A 158 -15.72 -6.60 -13.69
CA THR A 158 -16.73 -7.14 -14.61
C THR A 158 -18.01 -6.29 -14.67
N SER A 159 -18.12 -5.28 -13.79
CA SER A 159 -19.29 -4.37 -13.78
C SER A 159 -19.17 -3.32 -14.88
N PRO A 160 -20.14 -3.22 -15.81
CA PRO A 160 -20.12 -2.20 -16.87
C PRO A 160 -20.13 -0.78 -16.31
N LEU A 161 -20.87 -0.54 -15.22
CA LEU A 161 -20.94 0.78 -14.59
C LEU A 161 -19.58 1.19 -13.98
N HIS A 162 -18.92 0.28 -13.30
CA HIS A 162 -17.59 0.54 -12.75
C HIS A 162 -16.56 0.80 -13.85
N THR A 163 -16.56 0.00 -14.92
CA THR A 163 -15.69 0.20 -16.08
C THR A 163 -15.93 1.56 -16.73
N LEU A 164 -17.19 1.97 -16.88
CA LEU A 164 -17.53 3.29 -17.42
C LEU A 164 -17.00 4.42 -16.53
N GLN A 165 -17.16 4.28 -15.22
CA GLN A 165 -16.62 5.24 -14.24
C GLN A 165 -15.09 5.38 -14.38
N GLN A 166 -14.36 4.28 -14.46
CA GLN A 166 -12.91 4.30 -14.63
C GLN A 166 -12.50 4.97 -15.95
N ASN A 167 -13.20 4.67 -17.03
CA ASN A 167 -12.93 5.27 -18.34
C ASN A 167 -13.16 6.80 -18.35
N VAL A 168 -14.24 7.26 -17.74
CA VAL A 168 -14.53 8.70 -17.61
C VAL A 168 -13.44 9.40 -16.79
N LEU A 169 -13.02 8.82 -15.68
CA LEU A 169 -11.95 9.39 -14.84
C LEU A 169 -10.61 9.41 -15.56
N ASN A 170 -10.29 8.41 -16.37
CA ASN A 170 -9.07 8.41 -17.17
C ASN A 170 -9.07 9.54 -18.18
N VAL A 171 -10.19 9.78 -18.87
CA VAL A 171 -10.34 10.91 -19.81
C VAL A 171 -10.19 12.26 -19.10
N VAL A 172 -10.76 12.42 -17.92
CA VAL A 172 -10.62 13.65 -17.10
C VAL A 172 -9.17 13.85 -16.64
N ASN A 173 -8.48 12.78 -16.29
CA ASN A 173 -7.10 12.85 -15.79
C ASN A 173 -6.08 13.18 -16.90
N GLU A 174 -6.35 12.82 -18.15
CA GLU A 174 -5.40 12.93 -19.25
C GLU A 174 -4.82 14.35 -19.43
N PRO A 175 -5.64 15.44 -19.51
CA PRO A 175 -5.08 16.78 -19.63
C PRO A 175 -4.17 17.17 -18.45
N PHE A 176 -4.55 16.82 -17.22
CA PHE A 176 -3.76 17.13 -16.03
C PHE A 176 -2.46 16.33 -15.99
N GLN A 177 -2.52 15.06 -16.37
CA GLN A 177 -1.34 14.22 -16.48
C GLN A 177 -0.36 14.73 -17.54
N THR A 178 -0.85 15.15 -18.69
CA THR A 178 -0.03 15.67 -19.81
C THR A 178 0.63 17.00 -19.45
N LEU A 179 -0.09 17.91 -18.77
CA LEU A 179 0.41 19.24 -18.45
C LEU A 179 1.26 19.28 -17.20
N THR A 180 0.97 18.47 -16.20
CA THR A 180 1.58 18.57 -14.87
C THR A 180 2.31 17.32 -14.41
N GLY A 181 2.19 16.21 -15.15
CA GLY A 181 2.74 14.91 -14.75
C GLY A 181 1.96 14.25 -13.60
N ARG A 182 0.83 14.81 -13.16
CA ARG A 182 -0.02 14.29 -12.08
C ARG A 182 -1.47 14.17 -12.55
N PRO A 183 -2.19 13.10 -12.16
CA PRO A 183 -3.62 13.02 -12.43
C PRO A 183 -4.41 14.04 -11.61
N LEU A 184 -5.62 14.36 -12.02
CA LEU A 184 -6.55 15.13 -11.20
C LEU A 184 -7.08 14.30 -10.04
N ILE A 185 -7.50 13.08 -10.33
CA ILE A 185 -8.02 12.08 -9.38
C ILE A 185 -7.27 10.78 -9.65
N GLY A 186 -6.61 10.27 -8.64
CA GLY A 186 -5.90 9.00 -8.76
C GLY A 186 -4.67 8.92 -7.86
N ASN A 187 -4.12 7.74 -7.71
CA ASN A 187 -2.91 7.53 -6.94
C ASN A 187 -1.66 7.78 -7.78
N GLY A 188 -0.57 8.14 -7.12
CA GLY A 188 0.75 8.12 -7.73
C GLY A 188 1.23 6.68 -7.95
N ALA A 189 2.02 6.47 -8.98
CA ALA A 189 2.63 5.16 -9.23
C ALA A 189 3.68 4.82 -8.17
N ASN A 190 3.84 3.54 -7.87
CA ASN A 190 4.92 3.08 -6.99
C ASN A 190 6.29 3.27 -7.68
N GLY A 191 7.31 3.55 -6.90
CA GLY A 191 8.69 3.55 -7.37
C GLY A 191 9.12 2.17 -7.86
N THR A 192 10.04 2.12 -8.82
CA THR A 192 10.54 0.86 -9.38
C THR A 192 11.30 0.07 -8.32
N PRO A 193 10.97 -1.20 -8.07
CA PRO A 193 11.68 -2.03 -7.09
C PRO A 193 13.18 -2.14 -7.43
N GLY A 194 14.02 -2.14 -6.42
CA GLY A 194 15.47 -2.29 -6.56
C GLY A 194 16.21 -1.06 -7.04
N THR A 195 15.55 0.07 -7.19
CA THR A 195 16.18 1.30 -7.68
C THR A 195 16.26 2.41 -6.64
N GLY A 196 15.56 2.26 -5.51
CA GLY A 196 15.40 3.36 -4.55
C GLY A 196 14.64 4.56 -5.10
N ALA A 197 13.93 4.40 -6.22
CA ALA A 197 13.19 5.49 -6.84
C ALA A 197 12.00 5.92 -5.96
N ASP A 198 11.73 7.22 -5.94
CA ASP A 198 10.57 7.76 -5.22
C ASP A 198 9.26 7.29 -5.84
N GLY A 199 8.23 7.17 -5.01
CA GLY A 199 6.86 7.01 -5.49
C GLY A 199 6.34 8.30 -6.14
N GLY A 200 5.45 8.16 -7.10
CA GLY A 200 4.79 9.29 -7.75
C GLY A 200 3.86 10.05 -6.81
N ALA A 201 3.60 11.33 -7.12
CA ALA A 201 2.65 12.14 -6.37
C ALA A 201 1.20 11.69 -6.66
N GLY A 202 0.35 11.74 -5.65
CA GLY A 202 -1.09 11.52 -5.80
C GLY A 202 -1.78 12.66 -6.57
N GLY A 203 -3.05 12.46 -6.91
CA GLY A 203 -3.83 13.42 -7.69
C GLY A 203 -4.00 14.79 -7.03
N TRP A 204 -4.32 15.79 -7.86
CA TRP A 204 -4.51 17.17 -7.40
C TRP A 204 -5.74 17.33 -6.50
N LEU A 205 -6.83 16.63 -6.76
CA LEU A 205 -8.03 16.69 -5.93
C LEU A 205 -7.98 15.65 -4.81
N PHE A 206 -7.72 14.40 -5.12
CA PHE A 206 -7.50 13.32 -4.16
C PHE A 206 -6.77 12.13 -4.79
N GLY A 207 -6.12 11.40 -3.95
CA GLY A 207 -5.30 10.25 -4.28
C GLY A 207 -4.08 10.16 -3.36
N ASN A 208 -3.60 8.96 -3.15
CA ASN A 208 -2.37 8.74 -2.37
C ASN A 208 -1.14 8.89 -3.26
N GLY A 209 -0.03 9.29 -2.69
CA GLY A 209 1.27 9.10 -3.33
C GLY A 209 1.59 7.60 -3.45
N GLY A 210 2.41 7.25 -4.42
CA GLY A 210 2.92 5.87 -4.55
C GLY A 210 3.97 5.55 -3.49
N ASN A 211 4.19 4.26 -3.24
CA ASN A 211 5.30 3.81 -2.38
C ASN A 211 6.64 4.07 -3.07
N GLY A 212 7.67 4.41 -2.30
CA GLY A 212 9.04 4.40 -2.81
C GLY A 212 9.50 2.98 -3.17
N GLY A 213 10.41 2.86 -4.12
CA GLY A 213 11.06 1.59 -4.42
C GLY A 213 12.06 1.21 -3.32
N SER A 214 12.16 -0.07 -2.99
CA SER A 214 13.24 -0.57 -2.14
C SER A 214 14.58 -0.45 -2.87
N GLY A 215 15.60 -0.01 -2.17
CA GLY A 215 16.97 0.06 -2.66
C GLY A 215 17.74 -1.24 -2.45
#